data_ef83c137f3bc46d56d7f4bbe09c75c87
#
_entry.id   ef83c137f3bc46d56d7f4bbe09c75c87
#
_cell.length_a   1.000
_cell.length_b   1.000
_cell.length_c   1.000
_cell.angle_alpha   90.00
_cell.angle_beta   90.00
_cell.angle_gamma   90.00
#
_symmetry.space_group_name_H-M   'P 1'
#
loop_
_entity.id
_entity.type
_entity.pdbx_description
1 polymer ?
#
loop_
_entity_poly.entity_id
_entity_poly.type
_entity_poly.pdbx_seq_one_letter_code
_entity_poly.pdbx_strand_id
1 'polypeptide(L)'
;MIPHGYREEELVSNRASLLLYGGTEEERRSWAQEAAHHFEHEGELLEVRQAAELVEALKRPRGVVFVTEVSKLGRQEQGLILRCLQMQEERPKLVLGMTGSAEAALERGTLREDLHYRLHQAQVDLGAPGLRELLKKRWAMLTERRAAKAAVEREAAERERQAAAVRKPGSVTRLTPQQRKVQQSAKASPRKATSRR
;
A
#
# COMPACT_ATOMS: atom_id res chain seq x y z
N MET A 1 11.65 -27.49 -23.49
CA MET A 1 12.04 -27.47 -22.07
C MET A 1 11.15 -26.43 -21.39
N ILE A 2 10.22 -26.83 -20.54
CA ILE A 2 9.32 -25.89 -19.86
C ILE A 2 10.17 -25.22 -18.78
N PRO A 3 10.27 -23.88 -18.76
CA PRO A 3 11.02 -23.21 -17.70
C PRO A 3 10.35 -23.51 -16.34
N HIS A 4 11.10 -24.10 -15.41
CA HIS A 4 10.63 -24.44 -14.08
C HIS A 4 10.54 -23.22 -13.17
N GLY A 5 10.01 -22.09 -13.66
CA GLY A 5 9.85 -20.86 -12.90
C GLY A 5 8.41 -20.34 -12.95
N TYR A 6 8.06 -19.48 -12.02
CA TYR A 6 6.78 -18.77 -12.04
C TYR A 6 6.69 -17.85 -13.25
N ARG A 7 5.49 -17.71 -13.81
CA ARG A 7 5.22 -16.69 -14.82
C ARG A 7 5.21 -15.30 -14.20
N GLU A 8 5.59 -14.28 -14.97
CA GLU A 8 5.60 -12.89 -14.50
C GLU A 8 4.22 -12.46 -13.94
N GLU A 9 3.15 -12.81 -14.63
CA GLU A 9 1.77 -12.51 -14.23
C GLU A 9 1.37 -13.17 -12.89
N GLU A 10 1.90 -14.36 -12.62
CA GLU A 10 1.70 -15.03 -11.33
C GLU A 10 2.49 -14.34 -10.23
N LEU A 11 3.73 -13.91 -10.55
CA LEU A 11 4.59 -13.24 -9.59
C LEU A 11 4.06 -11.86 -9.18
N VAL A 12 3.38 -11.14 -10.06
CA VAL A 12 2.82 -9.84 -9.70
C VAL A 12 1.68 -9.97 -8.70
N SER A 13 0.87 -11.03 -8.81
CA SER A 13 -0.36 -11.22 -8.02
C SER A 13 -0.22 -12.11 -6.80
N ASN A 14 0.82 -12.96 -6.72
CA ASN A 14 1.05 -13.86 -5.60
C ASN A 14 1.97 -13.26 -4.53
N ARG A 15 2.12 -13.95 -3.39
CA ARG A 15 2.98 -13.53 -2.28
C ARG A 15 4.44 -13.96 -2.40
N ALA A 16 4.82 -14.61 -3.50
CA ALA A 16 6.21 -14.99 -3.69
C ALA A 16 7.11 -13.75 -3.78
N SER A 17 8.19 -13.77 -3.04
CA SER A 17 9.25 -12.76 -3.18
C SER A 17 10.10 -13.09 -4.39
N LEU A 18 10.64 -12.07 -5.04
CA LEU A 18 11.30 -12.23 -6.34
C LEU A 18 12.49 -11.30 -6.53
N LEU A 19 13.31 -11.65 -7.52
CA LEU A 19 14.37 -10.82 -8.07
C LEU A 19 13.89 -10.19 -9.38
N LEU A 20 13.93 -8.86 -9.45
CA LEU A 20 13.50 -8.07 -10.59
C LEU A 20 14.70 -7.35 -11.19
N TYR A 21 15.12 -7.72 -12.39
CA TYR A 21 16.32 -7.16 -13.00
C TYR A 21 16.07 -6.69 -14.44
N GLY A 22 17.07 -6.02 -15.00
CA GLY A 22 16.91 -5.36 -16.29
C GLY A 22 16.03 -4.10 -16.22
N GLY A 23 15.76 -3.50 -17.36
CA GLY A 23 14.96 -2.29 -17.46
C GLY A 23 15.53 -1.08 -16.70
N THR A 24 14.74 -0.03 -16.58
CA THR A 24 15.07 1.15 -15.79
C THR A 24 14.60 1.00 -14.33
N GLU A 25 15.13 1.82 -13.43
CA GLU A 25 14.65 1.86 -12.04
C GLU A 25 13.16 2.20 -11.96
N GLU A 26 12.68 3.10 -12.83
CA GLU A 26 11.27 3.48 -12.90
C GLU A 26 10.38 2.33 -13.36
N GLU A 27 10.85 1.52 -14.31
CA GLU A 27 10.12 0.32 -14.75
C GLU A 27 10.06 -0.72 -13.61
N ARG A 28 11.14 -0.94 -12.88
CA ARG A 28 11.14 -1.81 -11.70
C ARG A 28 10.21 -1.30 -10.59
N ARG A 29 10.21 0.02 -10.37
CA ARG A 29 9.29 0.67 -9.42
C ARG A 29 7.82 0.50 -9.86
N SER A 30 7.52 0.71 -11.13
CA SER A 30 6.17 0.54 -11.68
C SER A 30 5.67 -0.89 -11.52
N TRP A 31 6.54 -1.87 -11.72
CA TRP A 31 6.23 -3.28 -11.47
C TRP A 31 5.91 -3.54 -9.99
N ALA A 32 6.73 -3.00 -9.07
CA ALA A 32 6.50 -3.13 -7.63
C ALA A 32 5.21 -2.44 -7.19
N GLN A 33 4.87 -1.29 -7.78
CA GLN A 33 3.60 -0.58 -7.54
C GLN A 33 2.39 -1.38 -8.03
N GLU A 34 2.52 -2.08 -9.16
CA GLU A 34 1.48 -2.97 -9.65
C GLU A 34 1.29 -4.15 -8.69
N ALA A 35 2.39 -4.80 -8.26
CA ALA A 35 2.32 -5.85 -7.26
C ALA A 35 1.68 -5.37 -5.95
N ALA A 36 2.05 -4.17 -5.48
CA ALA A 36 1.45 -3.58 -4.27
C ALA A 36 -0.05 -3.32 -4.41
N HIS A 37 -0.53 -3.03 -5.62
CA HIS A 37 -1.96 -2.84 -5.87
C HIS A 37 -2.79 -4.10 -5.60
N HIS A 38 -2.23 -5.29 -5.84
CA HIS A 38 -2.89 -6.55 -5.49
C HIS A 38 -3.02 -6.75 -3.96
N PHE A 39 -2.22 -6.04 -3.19
CA PHE A 39 -2.15 -6.09 -1.72
C PHE A 39 -2.46 -4.73 -1.07
N GLU A 40 -3.22 -3.85 -1.74
CA GLU A 40 -3.50 -2.49 -1.26
C GLU A 40 -4.16 -2.44 0.13
N HIS A 41 -4.92 -3.49 0.49
CA HIS A 41 -5.54 -3.65 1.80
C HIS A 41 -4.53 -3.97 2.93
N GLU A 42 -3.28 -4.30 2.58
CA GLU A 42 -2.21 -4.61 3.54
C GLU A 42 -1.27 -3.43 3.80
N GLY A 43 -1.48 -2.33 3.10
CA GLY A 43 -0.72 -1.11 3.24
C GLY A 43 -0.02 -0.66 1.94
N GLU A 44 0.58 0.50 2.01
CA GLU A 44 1.29 1.10 0.89
C GLU A 44 2.62 0.40 0.59
N LEU A 45 3.06 0.49 -0.67
CA LEU A 45 4.39 0.08 -1.09
C LEU A 45 5.45 0.79 -0.25
N LEU A 46 6.33 0.02 0.37
CA LEU A 46 7.50 0.57 1.05
C LEU A 46 8.74 0.43 0.16
N GLU A 47 9.30 1.55 -0.23
CA GLU A 47 10.52 1.60 -1.03
C GLU A 47 11.75 1.72 -0.12
N VAL A 48 12.72 0.84 -0.31
CA VAL A 48 14.00 0.80 0.42
C VAL A 48 15.11 1.16 -0.55
N ARG A 49 15.75 2.30 -0.32
CA ARG A 49 16.88 2.81 -1.10
C ARG A 49 18.20 2.66 -0.40
N GLN A 50 18.18 2.64 0.93
CA GLN A 50 19.36 2.59 1.77
C GLN A 50 19.27 1.46 2.79
N ALA A 51 20.42 0.97 3.21
CA ALA A 51 20.53 -0.12 4.19
C ALA A 51 19.84 0.20 5.53
N ALA A 52 19.85 1.46 5.95
CA ALA A 52 19.22 1.90 7.19
C ALA A 52 17.70 1.71 7.21
N GLU A 53 17.05 1.81 6.06
CA GLU A 53 15.59 1.66 5.92
C GLU A 53 15.16 0.18 5.93
N LEU A 54 16.08 -0.72 5.59
CA LEU A 54 15.79 -2.13 5.38
C LEU A 54 15.26 -2.82 6.65
N VAL A 55 15.88 -2.56 7.80
CA VAL A 55 15.54 -3.22 9.06
C VAL A 55 14.08 -2.95 9.44
N GLU A 56 13.64 -1.71 9.31
CA GLU A 56 12.25 -1.34 9.61
C GLU A 56 11.28 -1.87 8.55
N ALA A 57 11.71 -1.89 7.28
CA ALA A 57 10.90 -2.45 6.20
C ALA A 57 10.64 -3.95 6.39
N LEU A 58 11.64 -4.72 6.82
CA LEU A 58 11.52 -6.17 7.02
C LEU A 58 10.71 -6.56 8.27
N LYS A 59 10.49 -5.64 9.21
CA LYS A 59 9.62 -5.87 10.39
C LYS A 59 8.13 -5.86 10.06
N ARG A 60 7.76 -5.38 8.88
CA ARG A 60 6.34 -5.38 8.47
C ARG A 60 5.84 -6.81 8.31
N PRO A 61 4.69 -7.16 8.87
CA PRO A 61 4.14 -8.51 8.75
C PRO A 61 3.53 -8.75 7.37
N ARG A 62 3.13 -7.70 6.66
CA ARG A 62 2.39 -7.78 5.39
C ARG A 62 2.75 -6.63 4.46
N GLY A 63 2.15 -6.63 3.27
CA GLY A 63 2.35 -5.62 2.24
C GLY A 63 3.51 -5.95 1.31
N VAL A 64 3.96 -4.97 0.56
CA VAL A 64 5.04 -5.10 -0.42
C VAL A 64 6.20 -4.17 -0.07
N VAL A 65 7.39 -4.73 -0.02
CA VAL A 65 8.65 -3.99 0.16
C VAL A 65 9.46 -4.08 -1.12
N PHE A 66 9.79 -2.94 -1.68
CA PHE A 66 10.63 -2.84 -2.88
C PHE A 66 12.02 -2.34 -2.50
N VAL A 67 13.01 -3.20 -2.66
CA VAL A 67 14.43 -2.83 -2.55
C VAL A 67 14.89 -2.40 -3.94
N THR A 68 15.26 -1.13 -4.09
CA THR A 68 15.55 -0.54 -5.42
C THR A 68 16.78 -1.15 -6.09
N GLU A 69 17.82 -1.49 -5.30
CA GLU A 69 19.07 -2.04 -5.82
C GLU A 69 19.75 -2.95 -4.78
N VAL A 70 19.45 -4.23 -4.85
CA VAL A 70 19.97 -5.22 -3.89
C VAL A 70 21.49 -5.39 -3.96
N SER A 71 22.09 -5.18 -5.12
CA SER A 71 23.56 -5.29 -5.30
C SER A 71 24.35 -4.18 -4.62
N LYS A 72 23.71 -3.08 -4.20
CA LYS A 72 24.31 -2.01 -3.40
C LYS A 72 24.24 -2.27 -1.90
N LEU A 73 23.44 -3.23 -1.47
CA LEU A 73 23.36 -3.65 -0.07
C LEU A 73 24.58 -4.50 0.29
N GLY A 74 25.08 -4.32 1.50
CA GLY A 74 26.17 -5.14 2.03
C GLY A 74 25.75 -6.61 2.25
N ARG A 75 26.75 -7.46 2.49
CA ARG A 75 26.50 -8.90 2.75
C ARG A 75 25.64 -9.15 4.00
N GLN A 76 25.71 -8.25 4.99
CA GLN A 76 24.89 -8.34 6.21
C GLN A 76 23.43 -8.04 5.91
N GLU A 77 23.15 -6.97 5.19
CA GLU A 77 21.80 -6.56 4.79
C GLU A 77 21.12 -7.62 3.90
N GLN A 78 21.86 -8.15 2.94
CA GLN A 78 21.39 -9.29 2.13
C GLN A 78 21.11 -10.53 2.99
N GLY A 79 21.90 -10.74 4.06
CA GLY A 79 21.64 -11.77 5.06
C GLY A 79 20.35 -11.55 5.86
N LEU A 80 19.99 -10.31 6.15
CA LEU A 80 18.69 -9.99 6.78
C LEU A 80 17.52 -10.30 5.85
N ILE A 81 17.65 -9.96 4.57
CA ILE A 81 16.67 -10.33 3.55
C ILE A 81 16.50 -11.84 3.50
N LEU A 82 17.60 -12.59 3.45
CA LEU A 82 17.56 -14.05 3.42
C LEU A 82 16.85 -14.64 4.64
N ARG A 83 17.12 -14.13 5.84
CA ARG A 83 16.40 -14.56 7.06
C ARG A 83 14.90 -14.26 6.96
N CYS A 84 14.53 -13.08 6.49
CA CYS A 84 13.12 -12.75 6.26
C CYS A 84 12.46 -13.72 5.29
N LEU A 85 13.15 -14.12 4.21
CA LEU A 85 12.65 -15.10 3.24
C LEU A 85 12.51 -16.52 3.82
N GLN A 86 13.23 -16.84 4.90
CA GLN A 86 13.16 -18.13 5.59
C GLN A 86 11.98 -18.19 6.58
N MET A 87 11.47 -17.06 7.02
CA MET A 87 10.28 -17.01 7.88
C MET A 87 9.06 -17.51 7.09
N GLN A 88 8.32 -18.45 7.67
CA GLN A 88 7.15 -19.04 7.00
C GLN A 88 5.87 -18.24 7.23
N GLU A 89 5.82 -17.48 8.33
CA GLU A 89 4.63 -16.73 8.76
C GLU A 89 4.86 -15.23 8.64
N GLU A 90 3.78 -14.51 8.36
CA GLU A 90 3.65 -13.05 8.40
C GLU A 90 4.90 -12.25 7.97
N ARG A 91 5.23 -12.32 6.71
CA ARG A 91 6.30 -11.52 6.11
C ARG A 91 5.79 -10.70 4.94
N PRO A 92 6.41 -9.56 4.65
CA PRO A 92 6.07 -8.80 3.45
C PRO A 92 6.50 -9.57 2.19
N LYS A 93 5.85 -9.29 1.08
CA LYS A 93 6.36 -9.67 -0.24
C LYS A 93 7.57 -8.80 -0.56
N LEU A 94 8.72 -9.42 -0.83
CA LEU A 94 9.93 -8.70 -1.19
C LEU A 94 10.09 -8.68 -2.71
N VAL A 95 10.20 -7.49 -3.28
CA VAL A 95 10.58 -7.24 -4.67
C VAL A 95 12.00 -6.67 -4.65
N LEU A 96 12.98 -7.49 -5.02
CA LEU A 96 14.39 -7.11 -4.99
C LEU A 96 14.81 -6.64 -6.37
N GLY A 97 14.98 -5.33 -6.53
CA GLY A 97 15.45 -4.71 -7.76
C GLY A 97 16.96 -4.86 -7.93
N MET A 98 17.41 -5.00 -9.18
CA MET A 98 18.82 -5.04 -9.51
C MET A 98 19.07 -4.48 -10.90
N THR A 99 20.15 -3.74 -11.06
CA THR A 99 20.65 -3.29 -12.36
C THR A 99 21.60 -4.36 -12.93
N GLY A 100 21.32 -4.78 -14.18
CA GLY A 100 22.11 -5.83 -14.84
C GLY A 100 21.62 -7.24 -14.52
N SER A 101 22.38 -8.26 -14.96
CA SER A 101 22.02 -9.65 -14.77
C SER A 101 22.47 -10.19 -13.41
N ALA A 102 21.77 -11.23 -12.94
CA ALA A 102 22.10 -11.90 -11.70
C ALA A 102 23.47 -12.59 -11.75
N GLU A 103 23.81 -13.19 -12.90
CA GLU A 103 25.10 -13.84 -13.14
C GLU A 103 26.26 -12.85 -12.96
N ALA A 104 26.17 -11.69 -13.61
CA ALA A 104 27.19 -10.67 -13.49
C ALA A 104 27.33 -10.10 -12.06
N ALA A 105 26.25 -10.08 -11.28
CA ALA A 105 26.30 -9.65 -9.88
C ALA A 105 26.91 -10.74 -8.97
N LEU A 106 26.68 -12.01 -9.26
CA LEU A 106 27.31 -13.15 -8.58
C LEU A 106 28.83 -13.17 -8.85
N GLU A 107 29.23 -13.05 -10.12
CA GLU A 107 30.66 -13.01 -10.52
C GLU A 107 31.41 -11.86 -9.82
N ARG A 108 30.78 -10.69 -9.66
CA ARG A 108 31.36 -9.57 -8.92
C ARG A 108 31.28 -9.69 -7.41
N GLY A 109 30.60 -10.72 -6.89
CA GLY A 109 30.38 -10.90 -5.46
C GLY A 109 29.47 -9.84 -4.81
N THR A 110 28.72 -9.07 -5.62
CA THR A 110 27.77 -8.03 -5.15
C THR A 110 26.39 -8.59 -4.83
N LEU A 111 26.10 -9.82 -5.26
CA LEU A 111 24.92 -10.59 -4.89
C LEU A 111 25.38 -11.88 -4.18
N ARG A 112 24.74 -12.20 -3.06
CA ARG A 112 25.02 -13.46 -2.33
C ARG A 112 24.43 -14.64 -3.09
N GLU A 113 25.20 -15.72 -3.20
CA GLU A 113 24.78 -16.94 -3.86
C GLU A 113 23.56 -17.60 -3.20
N ASP A 114 23.52 -17.64 -1.87
CA ASP A 114 22.41 -18.22 -1.11
C ASP A 114 21.11 -17.43 -1.26
N LEU A 115 21.19 -16.10 -1.36
CA LEU A 115 20.04 -15.25 -1.66
C LEU A 115 19.55 -15.47 -3.11
N HIS A 116 20.45 -15.51 -4.06
CA HIS A 116 20.13 -15.82 -5.46
C HIS A 116 19.49 -17.21 -5.58
N TYR A 117 20.08 -18.21 -4.95
CA TYR A 117 19.52 -19.59 -4.95
C TYR A 117 18.10 -19.64 -4.40
N ARG A 118 17.80 -18.84 -3.37
CA ARG A 118 16.45 -18.77 -2.80
C ARG A 118 15.42 -18.17 -3.75
N LEU A 119 15.86 -17.29 -4.64
CA LEU A 119 15.00 -16.54 -5.56
C LEU A 119 15.08 -17.03 -7.02
N HIS A 120 15.89 -18.05 -7.32
CA HIS A 120 16.18 -18.48 -8.69
C HIS A 120 14.92 -18.89 -9.49
N GLN A 121 13.87 -19.37 -8.82
CA GLN A 121 12.60 -19.74 -9.44
C GLN A 121 11.64 -18.55 -9.60
N ALA A 122 11.91 -17.45 -8.94
CA ALA A 122 11.08 -16.24 -8.92
C ALA A 122 11.92 -15.05 -9.42
N GLN A 123 12.21 -15.06 -10.70
CA GLN A 123 12.99 -13.99 -11.37
C GLN A 123 12.19 -13.40 -12.53
N VAL A 124 12.27 -12.09 -12.68
CA VAL A 124 11.66 -11.37 -13.80
C VAL A 124 12.72 -10.50 -14.45
N ASP A 125 12.98 -10.74 -15.73
CA ASP A 125 13.84 -9.91 -16.58
C ASP A 125 13.00 -8.90 -17.36
N LEU A 126 13.00 -7.65 -16.94
CA LEU A 126 12.31 -6.56 -17.64
C LEU A 126 12.93 -6.22 -19.00
N GLY A 127 14.15 -6.69 -19.26
CA GLY A 127 14.81 -6.56 -20.56
C GLY A 127 14.38 -7.62 -21.58
N ALA A 128 13.60 -8.63 -21.16
CA ALA A 128 13.17 -9.70 -22.04
C ALA A 128 12.33 -9.19 -23.22
N PRO A 129 12.58 -9.68 -24.44
CA PRO A 129 11.87 -9.25 -25.64
C PRO A 129 10.36 -9.40 -25.50
N GLY A 130 9.62 -8.34 -25.82
CA GLY A 130 8.15 -8.31 -25.77
C GLY A 130 7.53 -8.08 -24.39
N LEU A 131 8.19 -8.47 -23.31
CA LEU A 131 7.68 -8.26 -21.94
C LEU A 131 7.57 -6.77 -21.62
N ARG A 132 8.60 -6.00 -21.90
CA ARG A 132 8.67 -4.56 -21.64
C ARG A 132 7.50 -3.79 -22.27
N GLU A 133 7.12 -4.12 -23.48
CA GLU A 133 6.01 -3.46 -24.18
C GLU A 133 4.65 -3.87 -23.60
N LEU A 134 4.50 -5.13 -23.24
CA LEU A 134 3.30 -5.62 -22.55
C LEU A 134 3.11 -4.90 -21.21
N LEU A 135 4.18 -4.78 -20.43
CA LEU A 135 4.17 -4.09 -19.15
C LEU A 135 3.81 -2.61 -19.30
N LYS A 136 4.40 -1.90 -20.26
CA LYS A 136 4.07 -0.50 -20.54
C LYS A 136 2.59 -0.30 -20.85
N LYS A 137 2.01 -1.15 -21.69
CA LYS A 137 0.56 -1.11 -21.98
C LYS A 137 -0.28 -1.38 -20.74
N ARG A 138 0.10 -2.37 -19.94
CA ARG A 138 -0.57 -2.74 -18.70
C ARG A 138 -0.53 -1.58 -17.66
N TRP A 139 0.63 -0.96 -17.49
CA TRP A 139 0.79 0.18 -16.59
C TRP A 139 0.03 1.43 -17.04
N ALA A 140 -0.02 1.70 -18.34
CA ALA A 140 -0.83 2.79 -18.89
C ALA A 140 -2.31 2.60 -18.54
N MET A 141 -2.87 1.40 -18.79
CA MET A 141 -4.25 1.08 -18.43
C MET A 141 -4.51 1.16 -16.90
N LEU A 142 -3.56 0.73 -16.08
CA LEU A 142 -3.69 0.83 -14.62
C LEU A 142 -3.69 2.28 -14.15
N THR A 143 -2.85 3.12 -14.75
CA THR A 143 -2.79 4.56 -14.45
C THR A 143 -4.10 5.26 -14.83
N GLU A 144 -4.66 4.95 -15.99
CA GLU A 144 -5.95 5.47 -16.42
C GLU A 144 -7.09 5.05 -15.49
N ARG A 145 -7.14 3.77 -15.11
CA ARG A 145 -8.13 3.25 -14.15
C ARG A 145 -8.03 3.92 -12.78
N ARG A 146 -6.80 4.13 -12.28
CA ARG A 146 -6.57 4.84 -11.02
C ARG A 146 -7.00 6.29 -11.09
N ALA A 147 -6.68 6.98 -12.20
CA ALA A 147 -7.11 8.35 -12.42
C ALA A 147 -8.64 8.47 -12.48
N ALA A 148 -9.31 7.56 -13.18
CA ALA A 148 -10.77 7.51 -13.25
C ALA A 148 -11.41 7.25 -11.87
N LYS A 149 -10.89 6.28 -11.10
CA LYS A 149 -11.35 5.99 -9.73
C LYS A 149 -11.18 7.20 -8.82
N ALA A 150 -10.00 7.84 -8.84
CA ALA A 150 -9.73 9.03 -8.05
C ALA A 150 -10.63 10.23 -8.44
N ALA A 151 -10.99 10.36 -9.71
CA ALA A 151 -11.92 11.40 -10.17
C ALA A 151 -13.32 11.17 -9.60
N VAL A 152 -13.82 9.94 -9.65
CA VAL A 152 -15.13 9.58 -9.08
C VAL A 152 -15.17 9.79 -7.57
N GLU A 153 -14.10 9.40 -6.86
CA GLU A 153 -14.01 9.59 -5.40
C GLU A 153 -13.97 11.07 -5.01
N ARG A 154 -13.26 11.91 -5.79
CA ARG A 154 -13.23 13.37 -5.59
C ARG A 154 -14.62 13.97 -5.80
N GLU A 155 -15.32 13.59 -6.85
CA GLU A 155 -16.66 14.07 -7.15
C GLU A 155 -17.66 13.65 -6.06
N ALA A 156 -17.57 12.40 -5.59
CA ALA A 156 -18.40 11.91 -4.48
C ALA A 156 -18.13 12.69 -3.18
N ALA A 157 -16.87 12.91 -2.83
CA ALA A 157 -16.47 13.69 -1.66
C ALA A 157 -16.93 15.16 -1.75
N GLU A 158 -16.90 15.73 -2.94
CA GLU A 158 -17.36 17.10 -3.17
C GLU A 158 -18.89 17.22 -3.03
N ARG A 159 -19.64 16.25 -3.57
CA ARG A 159 -21.09 16.16 -3.38
C ARG A 159 -21.47 16.01 -1.91
N GLU A 160 -20.73 15.22 -1.15
CA GLU A 160 -20.96 15.04 0.28
C GLU A 160 -20.68 16.32 1.07
N ARG A 161 -19.59 17.02 0.75
CA ARG A 161 -19.29 18.34 1.33
C ARG A 161 -20.36 19.38 1.03
N GLN A 162 -20.89 19.42 -0.19
CA GLN A 162 -21.98 20.30 -0.58
C GLN A 162 -23.27 19.95 0.17
N ALA A 163 -23.60 18.68 0.27
CA ALA A 163 -24.77 18.21 1.04
C ALA A 163 -24.66 18.53 2.54
N ALA A 164 -23.47 18.40 3.12
CA ALA A 164 -23.18 18.78 4.51
C ALA A 164 -23.27 20.30 4.73
N ALA A 165 -22.83 21.11 3.76
CA ALA A 165 -22.92 22.57 3.81
C ALA A 165 -24.40 23.06 3.78
N VAL A 166 -25.26 22.36 3.03
CA VAL A 166 -26.71 22.66 2.98
C VAL A 166 -27.43 22.25 4.28
N ARG A 167 -26.91 21.25 5.01
CA ARG A 167 -27.42 20.78 6.30
C ARG A 167 -26.94 21.59 7.51
N LYS A 168 -26.55 22.86 7.39
CA LYS A 168 -26.35 23.72 8.56
C LYS A 168 -27.67 23.77 9.34
N PRO A 169 -27.72 23.37 10.62
CA PRO A 169 -28.94 23.46 11.42
C PRO A 169 -29.35 24.92 11.47
N GLY A 170 -30.61 25.14 11.12
CA GLY A 170 -31.24 26.47 11.16
C GLY A 170 -30.92 27.13 12.49
N SER A 171 -30.62 28.39 12.44
CA SER A 171 -30.35 29.26 13.59
C SER A 171 -31.29 28.90 14.72
N VAL A 172 -30.72 28.45 15.84
CA VAL A 172 -31.44 28.44 17.11
C VAL A 172 -31.86 29.89 17.38
N THR A 173 -33.12 30.19 17.11
CA THR A 173 -33.70 31.49 17.41
C THR A 173 -33.57 31.65 18.92
N ARG A 174 -32.63 32.46 19.35
CA ARG A 174 -32.48 32.84 20.77
C ARG A 174 -33.78 33.50 21.15
N LEU A 175 -34.63 32.80 21.91
CA LEU A 175 -35.80 33.37 22.56
C LEU A 175 -35.34 34.58 23.36
N THR A 176 -35.92 35.74 23.05
CA THR A 176 -35.70 36.99 23.78
C THR A 176 -36.11 36.85 25.24
N PRO A 177 -35.52 37.59 26.18
CA PRO A 177 -35.78 37.45 27.60
C PRO A 177 -37.24 37.60 28.05
N GLN A 178 -38.06 38.26 27.22
CA GLN A 178 -39.51 38.43 27.47
C GLN A 178 -40.32 37.16 27.30
N GLN A 179 -39.92 36.23 26.44
CA GLN A 179 -40.68 34.97 26.23
C GLN A 179 -40.42 33.93 27.35
N ARG A 180 -39.35 34.11 28.13
CA ARG A 180 -39.07 33.24 29.31
C ARG A 180 -39.97 33.48 30.51
N LYS A 181 -40.52 34.71 30.64
CA LYS A 181 -41.39 35.04 31.79
C LYS A 181 -42.80 34.43 31.68
N VAL A 182 -43.32 34.18 30.48
CA VAL A 182 -44.66 33.62 30.28
C VAL A 182 -44.72 32.11 30.54
N GLN A 183 -43.64 31.38 30.38
CA GLN A 183 -43.60 29.93 30.66
C GLN A 183 -43.37 29.56 32.13
N GLN A 184 -42.87 30.48 32.95
CA GLN A 184 -42.67 30.20 34.39
C GLN A 184 -43.93 30.46 35.22
N SER A 185 -44.90 31.25 34.76
CA SER A 185 -46.17 31.50 35.46
C SER A 185 -47.22 30.41 35.30
N ALA A 186 -47.04 29.46 34.39
CA ALA A 186 -48.00 28.37 34.16
C ALA A 186 -47.74 27.09 34.97
N LYS A 187 -46.72 27.07 35.86
CA LYS A 187 -46.33 25.88 36.64
C LYS A 187 -46.51 26.02 38.15
N ALA A 188 -47.22 27.06 38.62
CA ALA A 188 -47.51 27.23 40.03
C ALA A 188 -49.03 27.15 40.29
N SER A 189 -49.55 25.96 40.45
CA SER A 189 -50.85 25.71 41.09
C SER A 189 -50.64 24.75 42.25
N PRO A 190 -51.11 25.11 43.45
CA PRO A 190 -50.87 24.35 44.66
C PRO A 190 -51.77 23.13 44.80
N ARG A 191 -51.22 21.99 45.07
CA ARG A 191 -51.99 20.81 45.54
C ARG A 191 -52.33 20.98 47.02
N LYS A 192 -53.61 21.08 47.27
CA LYS A 192 -54.22 21.00 48.59
C LYS A 192 -53.93 19.66 49.25
N ALA A 193 -53.49 19.76 50.49
CA ALA A 193 -53.45 18.66 51.43
C ALA A 193 -54.87 18.26 51.85
N THR A 194 -55.18 16.97 51.89
CA THR A 194 -56.25 16.42 52.71
C THR A 194 -55.69 15.29 53.53
N SER A 195 -55.67 15.58 54.84
CA SER A 195 -55.54 14.66 55.97
C SER A 195 -56.81 13.79 56.07
N ARG A 196 -56.66 12.52 56.43
CA ARG A 196 -57.44 11.76 57.44
C ARG A 196 -57.26 10.26 57.21
N ARG A 197 -56.86 9.66 58.14
CA ARG A 197 -57.00 8.59 59.14
C ARG A 197 -56.11 7.44 58.88
#